data_7f6f3acb89834f2c3ec8e0ce775cf55a
#
_entry.id   7f6f3acb89834f2c3ec8e0ce775cf55a
#
_cell.length_a   1.000
_cell.length_b   1.000
_cell.length_c   1.000
_cell.angle_alpha   90.00
_cell.angle_beta   90.00
_cell.angle_gamma   90.00
#
_symmetry.space_group_name_H-M   'P 1'
#
loop_
_entity.id
_entity.type
_entity.pdbx_description
1 polymer ?
#
loop_
_entity_poly.entity_id
_entity_poly.type
_entity_poly.pdbx_seq_one_letter_code
_entity_poly.pdbx_strand_id
1 'polypeptide(L)'
;MSGTVYGYIRVSSKDQHTDRQRTALLEYGILSHCLFTDWQSGKDFNRPQYKKLLRTLKPEDCIVITSLDRLGRNYEEILEQWNLITHTKKADIIVLDMPLLNTRTSRDNLTGRFIADMVLQILSYVAETERHNIRKRQAEGIAAARARGVKLGRPRKTLPEHFEEIAKLIRERKLSYREAVAKLNVSPSWLYCAMKTK
;
A
#
# COMPACT_ATOMS: atom_id res chain seq x y z
N MET A 1 27.07 17.45 -20.24
CA MET A 1 27.44 16.20 -19.51
C MET A 1 26.12 15.49 -19.17
N SER A 2 25.95 14.21 -19.50
CA SER A 2 24.73 13.48 -19.14
C SER A 2 24.77 13.17 -17.64
N GLY A 3 23.76 13.58 -16.89
CA GLY A 3 23.62 13.24 -15.47
C GLY A 3 23.56 11.73 -15.24
N THR A 4 23.76 11.31 -14.01
CA THR A 4 23.74 9.90 -13.61
C THR A 4 22.30 9.37 -13.64
N VAL A 5 22.13 8.10 -14.08
CA VAL A 5 20.84 7.42 -14.12
C VAL A 5 20.73 6.45 -12.96
N TYR A 6 19.73 6.64 -12.12
CA TYR A 6 19.43 5.81 -10.96
C TYR A 6 18.14 5.02 -11.16
N GLY A 7 18.09 3.81 -10.63
CA GLY A 7 16.86 3.01 -10.56
C GLY A 7 16.30 2.95 -9.17
N TYR A 8 14.97 3.05 -9.04
CA TYR A 8 14.29 2.87 -7.76
C TYR A 8 13.31 1.71 -7.81
N ILE A 9 13.43 0.82 -6.82
CA ILE A 9 12.63 -0.38 -6.65
C ILE A 9 11.91 -0.30 -5.31
N ARG A 10 10.61 -0.59 -5.30
CA ARG A 10 9.82 -0.71 -4.07
C ARG A 10 8.96 -1.98 -4.10
N VAL A 11 9.03 -2.75 -3.02
CA VAL A 11 8.24 -3.97 -2.82
C VAL A 11 7.57 -3.95 -1.45
N SER A 12 6.37 -4.55 -1.35
CA SER A 12 5.59 -4.56 -0.11
C SER A 12 6.00 -5.64 0.88
N SER A 13 6.67 -6.71 0.43
CA SER A 13 7.21 -7.79 1.25
C SER A 13 8.50 -8.34 0.66
N LYS A 14 9.30 -9.04 1.46
CA LYS A 14 10.54 -9.69 1.00
C LYS A 14 10.30 -10.79 -0.03
N ASP A 15 9.09 -11.37 -0.06
CA ASP A 15 8.70 -12.48 -0.93
C ASP A 15 8.09 -12.02 -2.27
N GLN A 16 7.84 -10.72 -2.44
CA GLN A 16 7.38 -10.20 -3.73
C GLN A 16 8.58 -9.94 -4.64
N HIS A 17 8.48 -10.49 -5.85
CA HIS A 17 9.48 -10.50 -6.91
C HIS A 17 10.12 -9.11 -7.17
N THR A 18 11.16 -8.77 -6.38
CA THR A 18 12.10 -7.70 -6.72
C THR A 18 12.74 -7.95 -8.07
N ASP A 19 12.88 -9.23 -8.44
CA ASP A 19 13.58 -9.68 -9.64
C ASP A 19 13.00 -9.06 -10.91
N ARG A 20 11.68 -9.02 -11.05
CA ARG A 20 11.05 -8.41 -12.24
C ARG A 20 11.38 -6.93 -12.39
N GLN A 21 11.30 -6.15 -11.31
CA GLN A 21 11.64 -4.73 -11.36
C GLN A 21 13.13 -4.53 -11.58
N ARG A 22 13.95 -5.33 -10.89
CA ARG A 22 15.40 -5.30 -11.02
C ARG A 22 15.84 -5.64 -12.44
N THR A 23 15.31 -6.70 -13.02
CA THR A 23 15.60 -7.12 -14.40
C THR A 23 15.23 -6.02 -15.39
N ALA A 24 14.03 -5.46 -15.32
CA ALA A 24 13.61 -4.38 -16.20
C ALA A 24 14.52 -3.14 -16.12
N LEU A 25 14.99 -2.78 -14.93
CA LEU A 25 15.88 -1.64 -14.74
C LEU A 25 17.31 -1.94 -15.24
N LEU A 26 17.80 -3.16 -15.08
CA LEU A 26 19.11 -3.60 -15.63
C LEU A 26 19.07 -3.68 -17.16
N GLU A 27 17.98 -4.21 -17.74
CA GLU A 27 17.77 -4.24 -19.20
C GLU A 27 17.66 -2.83 -19.79
N TYR A 28 17.12 -1.88 -19.03
CA TYR A 28 17.13 -0.47 -19.42
C TYR A 28 18.55 0.14 -19.43
N GLY A 29 19.53 -0.54 -18.85
CA GLY A 29 20.95 -0.13 -18.83
C GLY A 29 21.41 0.53 -17.53
N ILE A 30 20.64 0.42 -16.44
CA ILE A 30 21.03 0.96 -15.14
C ILE A 30 22.03 0.03 -14.48
N LEU A 31 23.15 0.58 -14.00
CA LEU A 31 24.18 -0.18 -13.31
C LEU A 31 23.70 -0.65 -11.92
N SER A 32 24.09 -1.85 -11.51
CA SER A 32 23.61 -2.44 -10.24
C SER A 32 23.88 -1.58 -9.00
N HIS A 33 24.97 -0.82 -8.98
CA HIS A 33 25.31 0.08 -7.88
C HIS A 33 24.48 1.38 -7.87
N CYS A 34 23.77 1.67 -8.96
CA CYS A 34 22.83 2.80 -9.07
C CYS A 34 21.39 2.41 -8.73
N LEU A 35 21.14 1.16 -8.28
CA LEU A 35 19.82 0.69 -7.86
C LEU A 35 19.59 0.94 -6.37
N PHE A 36 18.47 1.58 -6.05
CA PHE A 36 18.01 1.80 -4.68
C PHE A 36 16.76 0.98 -4.45
N THR A 37 16.74 0.15 -3.39
CA THR A 37 15.63 -0.77 -3.13
C THR A 37 15.11 -0.61 -1.72
N ASP A 38 13.81 -0.36 -1.58
CA ASP A 38 13.08 -0.35 -0.31
C ASP A 38 12.13 -1.55 -0.21
N TRP A 39 12.24 -2.30 0.91
CA TRP A 39 11.34 -3.42 1.25
C TRP A 39 10.36 -2.96 2.32
N GLN A 40 9.28 -2.31 1.91
CA GLN A 40 8.29 -1.82 2.87
C GLN A 40 6.87 -1.90 2.33
N SER A 41 5.98 -2.40 3.22
CA SER A 41 4.56 -2.34 2.96
C SER A 41 4.11 -0.89 2.85
N GLY A 42 3.16 -0.71 1.98
CA GLY A 42 2.64 0.58 1.64
C GLY A 42 2.11 1.46 2.79
N LYS A 43 2.10 1.07 4.08
CA LYS A 43 1.56 1.85 5.21
C LYS A 43 2.55 2.83 5.84
N ASP A 44 3.84 2.62 5.65
CA ASP A 44 4.87 3.44 6.28
C ASP A 44 5.68 4.20 5.22
N PHE A 45 5.74 5.53 5.34
CA PHE A 45 6.48 6.40 4.41
C PHE A 45 7.99 6.41 4.73
N ASN A 46 8.43 5.56 5.64
CA ASN A 46 9.84 5.46 5.98
C ASN A 46 10.62 4.68 4.93
N ARG A 47 10.96 5.33 3.82
CA ARG A 47 11.70 4.79 2.66
C ARG A 47 13.17 5.23 2.74
N PRO A 48 14.04 4.54 3.48
CA PRO A 48 15.40 4.99 3.74
C PRO A 48 16.23 5.08 2.46
N GLN A 49 16.09 4.13 1.53
CA GLN A 49 16.83 4.13 0.27
C GLN A 49 16.31 5.22 -0.68
N TYR A 50 15.00 5.45 -0.73
CA TYR A 50 14.43 6.56 -1.48
C TYR A 50 14.91 7.92 -0.95
N LYS A 51 14.91 8.11 0.38
CA LYS A 51 15.44 9.32 0.99
C LYS A 51 16.93 9.51 0.69
N LYS A 52 17.71 8.42 0.68
CA LYS A 52 19.11 8.46 0.29
C LYS A 52 19.25 8.84 -1.19
N LEU A 53 18.46 8.24 -2.08
CA LEU A 53 18.43 8.58 -3.50
C LEU A 53 18.15 10.07 -3.70
N LEU A 54 17.09 10.61 -3.07
CA LEU A 54 16.74 12.04 -3.17
C LEU A 54 17.85 12.98 -2.68
N ARG A 55 18.67 12.57 -1.70
CA ARG A 55 19.81 13.35 -1.24
C ARG A 55 20.99 13.29 -2.22
N THR A 56 21.13 12.18 -2.93
CA THR A 56 22.19 11.95 -3.92
C THR A 56 21.93 12.69 -5.23
N LEU A 57 20.65 12.88 -5.59
CA LEU A 57 20.23 13.51 -6.85
C LEU A 57 20.75 14.93 -7.00
N LYS A 58 21.35 15.16 -8.16
CA LYS A 58 21.81 16.46 -8.65
C LYS A 58 20.95 16.90 -9.85
N PRO A 59 20.97 18.18 -10.21
CA PRO A 59 20.39 18.61 -11.48
C PRO A 59 20.94 17.79 -12.65
N GLU A 60 20.06 17.45 -13.59
CA GLU A 60 20.35 16.63 -14.76
C GLU A 60 20.46 15.11 -14.53
N ASP A 61 20.48 14.64 -13.27
CA ASP A 61 20.32 13.21 -12.99
C ASP A 61 18.93 12.70 -13.39
N CYS A 62 18.78 11.40 -13.49
CA CYS A 62 17.51 10.78 -13.87
C CYS A 62 17.15 9.64 -12.93
N ILE A 63 15.89 9.59 -12.49
CA ILE A 63 15.33 8.43 -11.78
C ILE A 63 14.51 7.61 -12.77
N VAL A 64 14.76 6.31 -12.85
CA VAL A 64 13.95 5.36 -13.60
C VAL A 64 13.19 4.47 -12.63
N ILE A 65 11.88 4.36 -12.86
CA ILE A 65 10.97 3.48 -12.12
C ILE A 65 10.18 2.61 -13.09
N THR A 66 9.72 1.47 -12.64
CA THR A 66 8.90 0.58 -13.49
C THR A 66 7.48 1.07 -13.65
N SER A 67 6.89 1.68 -12.60
CA SER A 67 5.51 2.16 -12.59
C SER A 67 5.32 3.31 -11.59
N LEU A 68 4.32 4.16 -11.80
CA LEU A 68 4.05 5.34 -10.96
C LEU A 68 3.78 5.02 -9.49
N ASP A 69 3.19 3.87 -9.20
CA ASP A 69 2.90 3.42 -7.84
C ASP A 69 4.17 3.18 -7.00
N ARG A 70 5.36 3.20 -7.62
CA ARG A 70 6.64 3.20 -6.89
C ARG A 70 6.90 4.53 -6.20
N LEU A 71 6.46 5.65 -6.75
CA LEU A 71 6.61 6.98 -6.15
C LEU A 71 5.67 7.20 -4.97
N GLY A 72 4.40 6.86 -5.14
CA GLY A 72 3.36 7.08 -4.14
C GLY A 72 2.26 6.03 -4.19
N ARG A 73 1.28 6.10 -3.27
CA ARG A 73 0.11 5.22 -3.21
C ARG A 73 -1.16 5.90 -3.62
N ASN A 74 -1.18 7.19 -3.47
CA ASN A 74 -2.27 8.06 -3.82
C ASN A 74 -1.75 9.16 -4.74
N TYR A 75 -2.70 9.88 -5.28
CA TYR A 75 -2.45 10.97 -6.20
C TYR A 75 -1.55 12.07 -5.62
N GLU A 76 -1.85 12.51 -4.42
CA GLU A 76 -1.14 13.60 -3.76
C GLU A 76 0.33 13.27 -3.57
N GLU A 77 0.62 12.07 -3.03
CA GLU A 77 1.98 11.58 -2.86
C GLU A 77 2.75 11.51 -4.19
N ILE A 78 2.12 10.98 -5.25
CA ILE A 78 2.76 10.86 -6.57
C ILE A 78 3.10 12.24 -7.11
N LEU A 79 2.17 13.20 -7.05
CA LEU A 79 2.40 14.56 -7.49
C LEU A 79 3.48 15.28 -6.67
N GLU A 80 3.46 15.13 -5.35
CA GLU A 80 4.48 15.71 -4.47
C GLU A 80 5.87 15.20 -4.84
N GLN A 81 6.02 13.88 -4.99
CA GLN A 81 7.30 13.27 -5.35
C GLN A 81 7.73 13.65 -6.78
N TRP A 82 6.81 13.69 -7.72
CA TRP A 82 7.06 14.15 -9.08
C TRP A 82 7.60 15.58 -9.09
N ASN A 83 6.89 16.51 -8.44
CA ASN A 83 7.28 17.91 -8.34
C ASN A 83 8.61 18.10 -7.60
N LEU A 84 8.83 17.33 -6.53
CA LEU A 84 10.10 17.36 -5.80
C LEU A 84 11.28 17.00 -6.71
N ILE A 85 11.14 15.93 -7.51
CA ILE A 85 12.20 15.45 -8.40
C ILE A 85 12.38 16.43 -9.57
N THR A 86 11.30 16.76 -10.26
CA THR A 86 11.39 17.51 -11.53
C THR A 86 11.59 19.00 -11.34
N HIS A 87 10.94 19.64 -10.37
CA HIS A 87 10.99 21.08 -10.16
C HIS A 87 12.02 21.48 -9.09
N THR A 88 12.06 20.78 -7.95
CA THR A 88 12.95 21.16 -6.86
C THR A 88 14.37 20.63 -7.09
N LYS A 89 14.52 19.35 -7.43
CA LYS A 89 15.82 18.73 -7.68
C LYS A 89 16.33 19.00 -9.09
N LYS A 90 15.48 19.43 -10.00
CA LYS A 90 15.78 19.62 -11.43
C LYS A 90 16.35 18.35 -12.08
N ALA A 91 15.91 17.20 -11.59
CA ALA A 91 16.23 15.88 -12.11
C ALA A 91 15.11 15.36 -13.02
N ASP A 92 15.40 14.37 -13.84
CA ASP A 92 14.42 13.77 -14.73
C ASP A 92 13.80 12.53 -14.11
N ILE A 93 12.60 12.16 -14.61
CA ILE A 93 11.92 10.91 -14.29
C ILE A 93 11.57 10.17 -15.57
N ILE A 94 11.78 8.85 -15.55
CA ILE A 94 11.33 7.93 -16.59
C ILE A 94 10.50 6.84 -15.94
N VAL A 95 9.30 6.61 -16.47
CA VAL A 95 8.39 5.55 -16.05
C VAL A 95 8.30 4.52 -17.18
N LEU A 96 8.82 3.31 -16.94
CA LEU A 96 9.00 2.31 -18.01
C LEU A 96 7.69 1.82 -18.62
N ASP A 97 6.64 1.65 -17.80
CA ASP A 97 5.31 1.25 -18.27
C ASP A 97 4.49 2.40 -18.90
N MET A 98 4.99 3.64 -18.79
CA MET A 98 4.31 4.83 -19.35
C MET A 98 5.32 5.75 -20.08
N PRO A 99 5.68 5.44 -21.32
CA PRO A 99 6.69 6.20 -22.08
C PRO A 99 6.39 7.70 -22.21
N LEU A 100 5.11 8.10 -22.14
CA LEU A 100 4.69 9.51 -22.16
C LEU A 100 5.16 10.27 -20.91
N LEU A 101 5.46 9.58 -19.82
CA LEU A 101 5.98 10.14 -18.57
C LEU A 101 7.52 10.07 -18.52
N ASN A 102 8.16 10.39 -19.64
CA ASN A 102 9.61 10.52 -19.76
C ASN A 102 9.97 12.01 -19.89
N THR A 103 10.45 12.61 -18.77
CA THR A 103 10.80 14.03 -18.77
C THR A 103 12.13 14.32 -19.46
N ARG A 104 12.98 13.31 -19.64
CA ARG A 104 14.30 13.46 -20.26
C ARG A 104 14.23 13.74 -21.77
N THR A 105 13.29 13.10 -22.44
CA THR A 105 13.07 13.34 -23.87
C THR A 105 12.48 14.72 -24.16
N SER A 106 11.89 15.32 -23.15
CA SER A 106 11.18 16.61 -23.24
C SER A 106 12.05 17.82 -22.84
N ARG A 107 13.33 17.60 -22.61
CA ARG A 107 14.21 18.62 -22.01
C ARG A 107 14.40 19.85 -22.86
N ASP A 108 14.42 19.68 -24.18
CA ASP A 108 14.55 20.76 -25.16
C ASP A 108 13.18 21.30 -25.63
N ASN A 109 12.08 20.74 -25.08
CA ASN A 109 10.72 21.08 -25.50
C ASN A 109 9.82 21.33 -24.29
N LEU A 110 9.58 22.59 -23.95
CA LEU A 110 8.62 23.01 -22.92
C LEU A 110 7.25 22.31 -23.08
N THR A 111 6.84 22.09 -24.32
CA THR A 111 5.59 21.41 -24.68
C THR A 111 5.56 19.96 -24.19
N GLY A 112 6.65 19.21 -24.36
CA GLY A 112 6.71 17.82 -23.92
C GLY A 112 6.63 17.67 -22.39
N ARG A 113 7.30 18.56 -21.65
CA ARG A 113 7.23 18.58 -20.18
C ARG A 113 5.82 18.94 -19.71
N PHE A 114 5.20 19.94 -20.33
CA PHE A 114 3.81 20.30 -20.06
C PHE A 114 2.84 19.14 -20.33
N ILE A 115 3.05 18.39 -21.44
CA ILE A 115 2.24 17.21 -21.77
C ILE A 115 2.41 16.13 -20.71
N ALA A 116 3.64 15.84 -20.25
CA ALA A 116 3.88 14.86 -19.20
C ALA A 116 3.20 15.23 -17.88
N ASP A 117 3.27 16.48 -17.48
CA ASP A 117 2.61 16.99 -16.26
C ASP A 117 1.07 16.91 -16.41
N MET A 118 0.52 17.24 -17.58
CA MET A 118 -0.91 17.15 -17.86
C MET A 118 -1.40 15.69 -17.85
N VAL A 119 -0.67 14.78 -18.49
CA VAL A 119 -0.99 13.33 -18.51
C VAL A 119 -0.98 12.78 -17.09
N LEU A 120 0.02 13.15 -16.29
CA LEU A 120 0.08 12.76 -14.89
C LEU A 120 -1.15 13.22 -14.10
N GLN A 121 -1.57 14.47 -14.26
CA GLN A 121 -2.77 15.00 -13.60
C GLN A 121 -4.05 14.25 -14.03
N ILE A 122 -4.21 13.97 -15.32
CA ILE A 122 -5.37 13.23 -15.84
C ILE A 122 -5.42 11.81 -15.29
N LEU A 123 -4.30 11.07 -15.37
CA LEU A 123 -4.24 9.69 -14.87
C LEU A 123 -4.55 9.61 -13.38
N SER A 124 -4.09 10.59 -12.66
CA SER A 124 -4.30 10.70 -11.23
C SER A 124 -5.74 11.02 -10.86
N TYR A 125 -6.39 11.91 -11.59
CA TYR A 125 -7.81 12.19 -11.43
C TYR A 125 -8.66 10.93 -11.73
N VAL A 126 -8.34 10.20 -12.78
CA VAL A 126 -9.02 8.95 -13.14
C VAL A 126 -8.87 7.91 -12.02
N ALA A 127 -7.65 7.73 -11.50
CA ALA A 127 -7.40 6.78 -10.41
C ALA A 127 -8.17 7.12 -9.13
N GLU A 128 -8.26 8.41 -8.76
CA GLU A 128 -9.02 8.84 -7.58
C GLU A 128 -10.53 8.67 -7.78
N THR A 129 -11.02 9.00 -8.96
CA THR A 129 -12.44 8.79 -9.34
C THR A 129 -12.80 7.31 -9.25
N GLU A 130 -11.96 6.42 -9.78
CA GLU A 130 -12.19 4.95 -9.67
C GLU A 130 -12.21 4.46 -8.23
N ARG A 131 -11.29 4.92 -7.38
CA ARG A 131 -11.29 4.59 -5.94
C ARG A 131 -12.57 5.07 -5.26
N HIS A 132 -13.02 6.28 -5.55
CA HIS A 132 -14.26 6.82 -5.02
C HIS A 132 -15.46 5.96 -5.44
N ASN A 133 -15.53 5.60 -6.71
CA ASN A 133 -16.60 4.76 -7.26
C ASN A 133 -16.61 3.35 -6.65
N ILE A 134 -15.43 2.74 -6.42
CA ILE A 134 -15.31 1.44 -5.75
C ILE A 134 -15.84 1.54 -4.31
N ARG A 135 -15.41 2.54 -3.54
CA ARG A 135 -15.89 2.76 -2.16
C ARG A 135 -17.39 2.97 -2.10
N LYS A 136 -17.94 3.76 -3.03
CA LYS A 136 -19.40 4.01 -3.13
C LYS A 136 -20.14 2.70 -3.39
N ARG A 137 -19.74 1.94 -4.41
CA ARG A 137 -20.34 0.63 -4.73
C ARG A 137 -20.23 -0.37 -3.58
N GLN A 138 -19.12 -0.39 -2.86
CA GLN A 138 -18.96 -1.23 -1.66
C GLN A 138 -19.92 -0.80 -0.53
N ALA A 139 -20.04 0.49 -0.27
CA ALA A 139 -20.95 0.99 0.76
C ALA A 139 -22.42 0.67 0.43
N GLU A 140 -22.83 0.85 -0.82
CA GLU A 140 -24.16 0.49 -1.32
C GLU A 140 -24.40 -1.02 -1.22
N GLY A 141 -23.44 -1.85 -1.59
CA GLY A 141 -23.52 -3.31 -1.47
C GLY A 141 -23.63 -3.78 -0.02
N ILE A 142 -22.88 -3.16 0.90
CA ILE A 142 -22.97 -3.43 2.35
C ILE A 142 -24.33 -3.02 2.90
N ALA A 143 -24.84 -1.86 2.50
CA ALA A 143 -26.17 -1.38 2.92
C ALA A 143 -27.27 -2.33 2.44
N ALA A 144 -27.22 -2.73 1.18
CA ALA A 144 -28.19 -3.69 0.61
C ALA A 144 -28.11 -5.08 1.28
N ALA A 145 -26.89 -5.56 1.59
CA ALA A 145 -26.72 -6.83 2.31
C ALA A 145 -27.30 -6.76 3.74
N ARG A 146 -27.07 -5.66 4.46
CA ARG A 146 -27.63 -5.43 5.78
C ARG A 146 -29.16 -5.36 5.75
N ALA A 147 -29.74 -4.69 4.75
CA ALA A 147 -31.20 -4.62 4.57
C ALA A 147 -31.82 -6.00 4.34
N ARG A 148 -31.09 -6.93 3.72
CA ARG A 148 -31.49 -8.33 3.54
C ARG A 148 -31.20 -9.23 4.77
N GLY A 149 -30.74 -8.65 5.88
CA GLY A 149 -30.45 -9.39 7.12
C GLY A 149 -29.10 -10.14 7.11
N VAL A 150 -28.25 -9.93 6.12
CA VAL A 150 -26.92 -10.56 6.06
C VAL A 150 -26.04 -9.99 7.18
N LYS A 151 -25.58 -10.85 8.07
CA LYS A 151 -24.63 -10.49 9.12
C LYS A 151 -23.23 -10.41 8.53
N LEU A 152 -22.70 -9.20 8.46
CA LEU A 152 -21.35 -8.93 7.98
C LEU A 152 -20.35 -8.96 9.15
N GLY A 153 -19.12 -9.35 8.86
CA GLY A 153 -18.03 -9.40 9.83
C GLY A 153 -17.58 -10.82 10.14
N ARG A 154 -16.69 -10.96 11.11
CA ARG A 154 -16.21 -12.28 11.54
C ARG A 154 -17.37 -13.10 12.12
N PRO A 155 -17.59 -14.36 11.64
CA PRO A 155 -18.58 -15.24 12.24
C PRO A 155 -18.39 -15.35 13.75
N ARG A 156 -19.51 -15.34 14.50
CA ARG A 156 -19.42 -15.61 15.95
C ARG A 156 -18.96 -17.05 16.13
N LYS A 157 -18.05 -17.27 17.05
CA LYS A 157 -17.68 -18.64 17.43
C LYS A 157 -18.93 -19.33 18.00
N THR A 158 -19.17 -20.54 17.56
CA THR A 158 -20.18 -21.40 18.17
C THR A 158 -19.86 -21.62 19.63
N LEU A 159 -20.90 -21.69 20.46
CA LEU A 159 -20.73 -22.02 21.88
C LEU A 159 -20.18 -23.46 21.97
N PRO A 160 -19.16 -23.71 22.79
CA PRO A 160 -18.68 -25.07 23.03
C PRO A 160 -19.77 -25.95 23.61
N GLU A 161 -19.66 -27.26 23.40
CA GLU A 161 -20.50 -28.21 24.11
C GLU A 161 -20.40 -27.99 25.63
N HIS A 162 -21.49 -28.21 26.35
CA HIS A 162 -21.59 -27.98 27.79
C HIS A 162 -21.40 -26.53 28.29
N PHE A 163 -21.38 -25.51 27.37
CA PHE A 163 -21.22 -24.10 27.78
C PHE A 163 -22.30 -23.68 28.79
N GLU A 164 -23.58 -24.04 28.56
CA GLU A 164 -24.70 -23.64 29.43
C GLU A 164 -24.58 -24.26 30.83
N GLU A 165 -24.16 -25.53 30.93
CA GLU A 165 -23.94 -26.22 32.20
C GLU A 165 -22.81 -25.53 33.00
N ILE A 166 -21.71 -25.27 32.34
CA ILE A 166 -20.55 -24.62 32.95
C ILE A 166 -20.87 -23.18 33.32
N ALA A 167 -21.60 -22.44 32.50
CA ALA A 167 -22.08 -21.09 32.81
C ALA A 167 -22.95 -21.05 34.04
N LYS A 168 -23.87 -22.06 34.23
CA LYS A 168 -24.67 -22.22 35.43
C LYS A 168 -23.79 -22.47 36.67
N LEU A 169 -22.82 -23.36 36.59
CA LEU A 169 -21.89 -23.64 37.70
C LEU A 169 -21.08 -22.42 38.12
N ILE A 170 -20.68 -21.57 37.17
CA ILE A 170 -19.99 -20.30 37.44
C ILE A 170 -20.92 -19.35 38.20
N ARG A 171 -22.20 -19.20 37.74
CA ARG A 171 -23.21 -18.32 38.41
C ARG A 171 -23.52 -18.78 39.82
N GLU A 172 -23.59 -20.11 40.06
CA GLU A 172 -23.76 -20.72 41.34
C GLU A 172 -22.49 -20.75 42.26
N ARG A 173 -21.38 -20.15 41.77
CA ARG A 173 -20.08 -20.14 42.43
C ARG A 173 -19.49 -21.55 42.77
N LYS A 174 -19.97 -22.56 42.04
CA LYS A 174 -19.49 -23.95 42.17
C LYS A 174 -18.27 -24.27 41.28
N LEU A 175 -17.97 -23.40 40.33
CA LEU A 175 -16.82 -23.53 39.43
C LEU A 175 -16.14 -22.18 39.24
N SER A 176 -14.82 -22.17 39.36
CA SER A 176 -14.02 -20.94 39.13
C SER A 176 -13.91 -20.62 37.62
N TYR A 177 -13.72 -19.35 37.30
CA TYR A 177 -13.48 -18.92 35.91
C TYR A 177 -12.29 -19.61 35.26
N ARG A 178 -11.22 -19.86 36.04
CA ARG A 178 -10.00 -20.51 35.55
C ARG A 178 -10.24 -21.98 35.16
N GLU A 179 -11.01 -22.70 35.96
CA GLU A 179 -11.40 -24.10 35.70
C GLU A 179 -12.36 -24.18 34.51
N ALA A 180 -13.28 -23.22 34.40
CA ALA A 180 -14.20 -23.16 33.26
C ALA A 180 -13.47 -22.93 31.93
N VAL A 181 -12.49 -22.03 31.91
CA VAL A 181 -11.62 -21.77 30.77
C VAL A 181 -10.91 -23.05 30.33
N ALA A 182 -10.36 -23.81 31.28
CA ALA A 182 -9.68 -25.09 31.00
C ALA A 182 -10.65 -26.15 30.46
N LYS A 183 -11.83 -26.29 31.09
CA LYS A 183 -12.86 -27.27 30.67
C LYS A 183 -13.45 -26.99 29.29
N LEU A 184 -13.69 -25.72 28.94
CA LEU A 184 -14.25 -25.31 27.67
C LEU A 184 -13.20 -25.14 26.56
N ASN A 185 -11.92 -25.22 26.90
CA ASN A 185 -10.79 -24.97 26.00
C ASN A 185 -10.93 -23.66 25.21
N VAL A 186 -11.26 -22.56 25.91
CA VAL A 186 -11.45 -21.23 25.35
C VAL A 186 -10.54 -20.21 26.02
N SER A 187 -10.36 -19.04 25.40
CA SER A 187 -9.60 -17.96 26.06
C SER A 187 -10.43 -17.31 27.18
N PRO A 188 -9.77 -16.80 28.24
CA PRO A 188 -10.45 -16.09 29.34
C PRO A 188 -11.30 -14.91 28.85
N SER A 189 -10.78 -14.12 27.90
CA SER A 189 -11.48 -12.99 27.29
C SER A 189 -12.74 -13.44 26.53
N TRP A 190 -12.67 -14.58 25.84
CA TRP A 190 -13.83 -15.11 25.14
C TRP A 190 -14.93 -15.54 26.11
N LEU A 191 -14.57 -16.27 27.17
CA LEU A 191 -15.54 -16.71 28.20
C LEU A 191 -16.21 -15.52 28.88
N TYR A 192 -15.43 -14.48 29.23
CA TYR A 192 -15.97 -13.25 29.80
C TYR A 192 -16.98 -12.56 28.87
N CYS A 193 -16.68 -12.43 27.59
CA CYS A 193 -17.61 -11.87 26.61
C CYS A 193 -18.87 -12.73 26.42
N ALA A 194 -18.71 -14.06 26.34
CA ALA A 194 -19.84 -14.98 26.18
C ALA A 194 -20.81 -14.94 27.37
N MET A 195 -20.27 -14.81 28.59
CA MET A 195 -21.08 -14.68 29.82
C MET A 195 -21.82 -13.34 29.94
N LYS A 196 -21.29 -12.26 29.32
CA LYS A 196 -21.92 -10.93 29.33
C LYS A 196 -23.07 -10.81 28.32
N THR A 197 -23.07 -11.62 27.28
CA THR A 197 -24.01 -11.49 26.15
C THR A 197 -25.34 -12.26 26.41
N LYS A 198 -25.43 -12.96 27.52
CA LYS A 198 -26.62 -13.65 28.07
C LYS A 198 -26.92 -13.21 29.51
#